data_d86d978ea07e9e6bd8d26251483fca33
#
_entry.id   d86d978ea07e9e6bd8d26251483fca33
#
_cell.length_a   1.000
_cell.length_b   1.000
_cell.length_c   1.000
_cell.angle_alpha   90.00
_cell.angle_beta   90.00
_cell.angle_gamma   90.00
#
_symmetry.space_group_name_H-M   'P 1'
#
loop_
_entity.id
_entity.type
_entity.pdbx_description
1 polymer ?
#
loop_
_entity_poly.entity_id
_entity_poly.type
_entity_poly.pdbx_seq_one_letter_code
_entity_poly.pdbx_strand_id
1 'polypeptide(L)'
;MRSFYNRKDGYRDTIHRGFSAAKSMKNVVSFSDKSKEDEIKLLMEVIENIDSIVVGAGAGLSTSAGFTYSGERFERYFLDFAGKYGIGDMYSGGFYPFPDDETRWAWWARHIYFNRYIDVPKSIYKDLLTLIEDKDYFVITTNVDHQFQNAGFDKKKLFYTQGDFGLFQSLNPRNQNTYDNEEWVMKAMKAQGFVKNEDGVFDLPDGGRLSMRIPRGLIPRCPDDNSEVTMNLRADDSFVEDEGWHAAS
;
A
#
# COMPACT_ATOMS: atom_id res chain seq x y z
N MET A 1 20.74 13.67 -1.99
CA MET A 1 19.64 13.87 -2.97
C MET A 1 18.32 13.83 -2.21
N ARG A 2 17.41 14.78 -2.42
CA ARG A 2 16.08 14.67 -1.82
C ARG A 2 15.31 13.57 -2.56
N SER A 3 14.73 12.62 -1.84
CA SER A 3 13.85 11.58 -2.38
C SER A 3 12.79 12.18 -3.30
N PHE A 4 12.35 11.44 -4.31
CA PHE A 4 11.26 11.80 -5.23
C PHE A 4 10.02 12.32 -4.48
N TYR A 5 9.69 11.75 -3.33
CA TYR A 5 8.61 12.19 -2.44
C TYR A 5 8.75 13.62 -1.89
N ASN A 6 9.91 14.25 -2.04
CA ASN A 6 10.17 15.63 -1.62
C ASN A 6 10.23 16.62 -2.80
N ARG A 7 9.91 16.22 -4.02
CA ARG A 7 9.89 17.10 -5.20
C ARG A 7 8.48 17.53 -5.52
N LYS A 8 8.20 18.84 -5.38
CA LYS A 8 6.90 19.43 -5.74
C LYS A 8 6.45 19.15 -7.18
N ASP A 9 7.40 18.92 -8.08
CA ASP A 9 7.15 18.75 -9.52
C ASP A 9 6.88 17.28 -9.91
N GLY A 10 7.46 16.30 -9.22
CA GLY A 10 7.30 14.87 -9.51
C GLY A 10 5.87 14.34 -9.30
N TYR A 11 5.14 14.91 -8.34
CA TYR A 11 3.76 14.52 -8.04
C TYR A 11 2.80 14.80 -9.22
N ARG A 12 2.85 16.02 -9.78
CA ARG A 12 1.98 16.39 -10.92
C ARG A 12 2.25 15.53 -12.14
N ASP A 13 3.52 15.24 -12.44
CA ASP A 13 3.90 14.42 -13.59
C ASP A 13 3.46 12.97 -13.42
N THR A 14 3.59 12.39 -12.23
CA THR A 14 3.14 11.01 -11.94
C THR A 14 1.63 10.89 -12.05
N ILE A 15 0.89 11.85 -11.51
CA ILE A 15 -0.58 11.89 -11.62
C ILE A 15 -1.00 12.05 -13.09
N HIS A 16 -0.38 12.97 -13.84
CA HIS A 16 -0.68 13.17 -15.26
C HIS A 16 -0.40 11.92 -16.10
N ARG A 17 0.71 11.23 -15.85
CA ARG A 17 1.04 9.96 -16.54
C ARG A 17 0.05 8.85 -16.18
N GLY A 18 -0.31 8.72 -14.90
CA GLY A 18 -1.31 7.76 -14.44
C GLY A 18 -2.69 7.99 -15.08
N PHE A 19 -3.17 9.23 -15.10
CA PHE A 19 -4.43 9.56 -15.75
C PHE A 19 -4.39 9.39 -17.28
N SER A 20 -3.26 9.70 -17.92
CA SER A 20 -3.10 9.48 -19.37
C SER A 20 -3.08 8.00 -19.72
N ALA A 21 -2.41 7.16 -18.92
CA ALA A 21 -2.42 5.71 -19.09
C ALA A 21 -3.82 5.12 -18.88
N ALA A 22 -4.52 5.52 -17.82
CA ALA A 22 -5.90 5.09 -17.55
C ALA A 22 -6.88 5.51 -18.66
N LYS A 23 -6.70 6.71 -19.23
CA LYS A 23 -7.50 7.20 -20.36
C LYS A 23 -7.22 6.42 -21.64
N SER A 24 -5.97 6.04 -21.89
CA SER A 24 -5.58 5.19 -23.03
C SER A 24 -6.16 3.79 -22.90
N MET A 25 -6.17 3.22 -21.70
CA MET A 25 -6.77 1.90 -21.43
C MET A 25 -8.29 1.89 -21.64
N LYS A 26 -9.01 2.97 -21.27
CA LYS A 26 -10.46 3.08 -21.56
C LYS A 26 -10.80 3.01 -23.05
N ASN A 27 -9.90 3.39 -23.93
CA ASN A 27 -10.12 3.34 -25.38
C ASN A 27 -9.80 1.96 -25.98
N VAL A 28 -9.22 1.04 -25.21
CA VAL A 28 -8.86 -0.34 -25.66
C VAL A 28 -9.92 -1.35 -25.20
N VAL A 29 -10.75 -1.02 -24.21
CA VAL A 29 -11.81 -1.91 -23.77
C VAL A 29 -12.97 -1.84 -24.78
N SER A 30 -13.03 -2.81 -25.68
CA SER A 30 -14.21 -3.11 -26.50
C SER A 30 -15.31 -3.56 -25.54
N PHE A 31 -16.40 -2.81 -25.44
CA PHE A 31 -17.59 -3.28 -24.74
C PHE A 31 -18.20 -4.42 -25.57
N SER A 32 -18.29 -5.60 -24.98
CA SER A 32 -19.02 -6.73 -25.54
C SER A 32 -20.53 -6.43 -25.45
N ASP A 33 -21.28 -6.84 -26.48
CA ASP A 33 -22.74 -6.77 -26.45
C ASP A 33 -23.38 -7.88 -25.58
N LYS A 34 -22.55 -8.67 -24.87
CA LYS A 34 -22.98 -9.74 -23.98
C LYS A 34 -23.44 -9.20 -22.62
N SER A 35 -24.36 -9.91 -22.00
CA SER A 35 -24.72 -9.62 -20.62
C SER A 35 -23.53 -9.91 -19.68
N LYS A 36 -23.52 -9.28 -18.49
CA LYS A 36 -22.48 -9.56 -17.48
C LYS A 36 -22.48 -11.03 -17.06
N GLU A 37 -23.63 -11.64 -17.00
CA GLU A 37 -23.80 -13.05 -16.67
C GLU A 37 -23.15 -13.97 -17.72
N ASP A 38 -23.28 -13.62 -18.99
CA ASP A 38 -22.66 -14.38 -20.09
C ASP A 38 -21.13 -14.21 -20.10
N GLU A 39 -20.65 -13.01 -19.77
CA GLU A 39 -19.21 -12.74 -19.64
C GLU A 39 -18.59 -13.52 -18.46
N ILE A 40 -19.28 -13.58 -17.31
CA ILE A 40 -18.84 -14.36 -16.16
C ILE A 40 -18.84 -15.87 -16.50
N LYS A 41 -19.87 -16.39 -17.16
CA LYS A 41 -19.90 -17.80 -17.58
C LYS A 41 -18.73 -18.14 -18.49
N LEU A 42 -18.48 -17.28 -19.50
CA LEU A 42 -17.35 -17.47 -20.40
C LEU A 42 -16.01 -17.44 -19.65
N LEU A 43 -15.84 -16.51 -18.71
CA LEU A 43 -14.63 -16.43 -17.87
C LEU A 43 -14.45 -17.72 -17.06
N MET A 44 -15.51 -18.24 -16.44
CA MET A 44 -15.45 -19.49 -15.67
C MET A 44 -15.09 -20.68 -16.57
N GLU A 45 -15.71 -20.81 -17.76
CA GLU A 45 -15.37 -21.83 -18.74
C GLU A 45 -13.89 -21.74 -19.16
N VAL A 46 -13.35 -20.53 -19.36
CA VAL A 46 -11.93 -20.33 -19.69
C VAL A 46 -11.05 -20.79 -18.52
N ILE A 47 -11.34 -20.35 -17.29
CA ILE A 47 -10.57 -20.73 -16.10
C ILE A 47 -10.58 -22.25 -15.88
N GLU A 48 -11.71 -22.93 -16.09
CA GLU A 48 -11.81 -24.38 -15.95
C GLU A 48 -10.90 -25.14 -16.94
N ASN A 49 -10.73 -24.60 -18.15
CA ASN A 49 -10.04 -25.28 -19.25
C ASN A 49 -8.58 -24.86 -19.47
N ILE A 50 -8.02 -23.97 -18.65
CA ILE A 50 -6.61 -23.58 -18.74
C ILE A 50 -5.77 -24.25 -17.64
N ASP A 51 -4.50 -24.50 -17.94
CA ASP A 51 -3.53 -25.08 -16.99
C ASP A 51 -2.80 -23.98 -16.20
N SER A 52 -2.61 -22.81 -16.79
CA SER A 52 -1.82 -21.71 -16.22
C SER A 52 -2.55 -20.38 -16.33
N ILE A 53 -2.36 -19.51 -15.33
CA ILE A 53 -2.99 -18.20 -15.27
C ILE A 53 -2.03 -17.13 -14.74
N VAL A 54 -1.99 -15.96 -15.39
CA VAL A 54 -1.30 -14.78 -14.87
C VAL A 54 -2.32 -13.75 -14.42
N VAL A 55 -2.20 -13.31 -13.17
CA VAL A 55 -3.05 -12.28 -12.58
C VAL A 55 -2.28 -10.96 -12.52
N GLY A 56 -2.75 -9.95 -13.26
CA GLY A 56 -2.29 -8.57 -13.14
C GLY A 56 -3.20 -7.78 -12.18
N ALA A 57 -2.64 -7.23 -11.09
CA ALA A 57 -3.43 -6.52 -10.09
C ALA A 57 -2.82 -5.16 -9.72
N GLY A 58 -3.69 -4.21 -9.42
CA GLY A 58 -3.34 -2.87 -8.93
C GLY A 58 -4.29 -2.41 -7.83
N ALA A 59 -4.22 -1.15 -7.45
CA ALA A 59 -4.96 -0.54 -6.34
C ALA A 59 -6.49 -0.76 -6.41
N GLY A 60 -7.05 -1.00 -7.60
CA GLY A 60 -8.47 -1.34 -7.77
C GLY A 60 -8.90 -2.60 -7.04
N LEU A 61 -8.03 -3.61 -6.95
CA LEU A 61 -8.31 -4.84 -6.20
C LEU A 61 -8.42 -4.56 -4.70
N SER A 62 -7.48 -3.81 -4.12
CA SER A 62 -7.51 -3.41 -2.71
C SER A 62 -8.72 -2.52 -2.40
N THR A 63 -9.04 -1.58 -3.29
CA THR A 63 -10.25 -0.74 -3.17
C THR A 63 -11.52 -1.58 -3.16
N SER A 64 -11.62 -2.58 -4.05
CA SER A 64 -12.75 -3.52 -4.10
C SER A 64 -12.85 -4.35 -2.83
N ALA A 65 -11.71 -4.71 -2.23
CA ALA A 65 -11.63 -5.41 -0.95
C ALA A 65 -11.94 -4.51 0.28
N GLY A 66 -12.12 -3.19 0.07
CA GLY A 66 -12.49 -2.22 1.10
C GLY A 66 -11.37 -1.29 1.54
N PHE A 67 -10.17 -1.40 0.99
CA PHE A 67 -9.06 -0.49 1.28
C PHE A 67 -9.16 0.77 0.42
N THR A 68 -10.14 1.60 0.73
CA THR A 68 -10.30 2.92 0.11
C THR A 68 -9.33 3.93 0.72
N TYR A 69 -8.75 4.79 -0.11
CA TYR A 69 -7.87 5.89 0.34
C TYR A 69 -8.62 7.18 0.66
N SER A 70 -9.91 7.25 0.34
CA SER A 70 -10.79 8.40 0.56
C SER A 70 -12.11 7.95 1.21
N GLY A 71 -13.00 8.91 1.52
CA GLY A 71 -14.29 8.67 2.15
C GLY A 71 -14.17 8.28 3.62
N GLU A 72 -15.12 7.50 4.12
CA GLU A 72 -15.30 7.20 5.54
C GLU A 72 -14.02 6.74 6.25
N ARG A 73 -13.24 5.87 5.60
CA ARG A 73 -11.99 5.34 6.15
C ARG A 73 -10.93 6.42 6.34
N PHE A 74 -10.79 7.34 5.38
CA PHE A 74 -9.91 8.50 5.48
C PHE A 74 -10.42 9.48 6.55
N GLU A 75 -11.70 9.81 6.51
CA GLU A 75 -12.33 10.72 7.46
C GLU A 75 -12.22 10.21 8.90
N ARG A 76 -12.35 8.89 9.12
CA ARG A 76 -12.22 8.30 10.45
C ARG A 76 -10.82 8.50 11.05
N TYR A 77 -9.76 8.27 10.29
CA TYR A 77 -8.42 8.16 10.85
C TYR A 77 -7.48 9.32 10.53
N PHE A 78 -7.86 10.24 9.63
CA PHE A 78 -7.02 11.32 9.14
C PHE A 78 -7.72 12.69 9.14
N LEU A 79 -8.87 12.82 9.78
CA LEU A 79 -9.65 14.07 9.79
C LEU A 79 -8.86 15.25 10.36
N ASP A 80 -7.99 15.02 11.35
CA ASP A 80 -7.11 16.01 11.94
C ASP A 80 -6.08 16.54 10.93
N PHE A 81 -5.47 15.64 10.14
CA PHE A 81 -4.57 16.01 9.04
C PHE A 81 -5.32 16.72 7.92
N ALA A 82 -6.50 16.23 7.53
CA ALA A 82 -7.35 16.88 6.55
C ALA A 82 -7.68 18.31 6.95
N GLY A 83 -8.13 18.52 8.19
CA GLY A 83 -8.51 19.84 8.70
C GLY A 83 -7.33 20.81 8.82
N LYS A 84 -6.14 20.33 9.17
CA LYS A 84 -4.96 21.19 9.36
C LYS A 84 -4.20 21.47 8.07
N TYR A 85 -4.11 20.50 7.19
CA TYR A 85 -3.24 20.56 6.01
C TYR A 85 -4.00 20.57 4.68
N GLY A 86 -5.33 20.43 4.70
CA GLY A 86 -6.14 20.39 3.49
C GLY A 86 -5.91 19.14 2.64
N ILE A 87 -5.47 18.04 3.25
CA ILE A 87 -5.25 16.75 2.56
C ILE A 87 -6.60 16.09 2.34
N GLY A 88 -6.90 15.63 1.11
CA GLY A 88 -8.20 15.08 0.74
C GLY A 88 -8.29 13.54 0.75
N ASP A 89 -7.15 12.83 0.78
CA ASP A 89 -7.08 11.38 0.74
C ASP A 89 -5.73 10.85 1.22
N MET A 90 -5.64 9.54 1.50
CA MET A 90 -4.42 8.91 2.01
C MET A 90 -3.27 8.94 0.98
N TYR A 91 -3.58 8.83 -0.32
CA TYR A 91 -2.56 8.78 -1.36
C TYR A 91 -1.87 10.15 -1.51
N SER A 92 -2.65 11.21 -1.65
CA SER A 92 -2.12 12.58 -1.78
C SER A 92 -1.32 13.01 -0.54
N GLY A 93 -1.74 12.57 0.65
CA GLY A 93 -1.03 12.86 1.89
C GLY A 93 0.35 12.22 2.01
N GLY A 94 0.59 11.10 1.35
CA GLY A 94 1.92 10.48 1.27
C GLY A 94 2.97 11.37 0.59
N PHE A 95 2.54 12.33 -0.25
CA PHE A 95 3.40 13.28 -0.97
C PHE A 95 3.37 14.68 -0.35
N TYR A 96 2.62 14.89 0.72
CA TYR A 96 2.48 16.19 1.33
C TYR A 96 3.81 16.63 2.00
N PRO A 97 4.29 17.88 1.76
CA PRO A 97 5.52 18.38 2.35
C PRO A 97 5.28 18.82 3.78
N PHE A 98 5.17 17.87 4.72
CA PHE A 98 4.99 18.16 6.14
C PHE A 98 6.10 19.06 6.69
N PRO A 99 5.78 19.90 7.70
CA PRO A 99 6.71 20.90 8.21
C PRO A 99 7.90 20.30 8.94
N ASP A 100 7.76 19.10 9.49
CA ASP A 100 8.78 18.40 10.26
C ASP A 100 8.61 16.87 10.16
N ASP A 101 9.67 16.16 10.57
CA ASP A 101 9.71 14.71 10.51
C ASP A 101 8.76 14.04 11.51
N GLU A 102 8.55 14.62 12.68
CA GLU A 102 7.62 14.09 13.67
C GLU A 102 6.19 14.03 13.14
N THR A 103 5.79 15.02 12.35
CA THR A 103 4.48 15.06 11.69
C THR A 103 4.43 14.13 10.48
N ARG A 104 5.48 14.13 9.66
CA ARG A 104 5.60 13.24 8.49
C ARG A 104 5.51 11.76 8.88
N TRP A 105 6.24 11.37 9.91
CA TRP A 105 6.25 10.00 10.38
C TRP A 105 4.98 9.62 11.18
N ALA A 106 4.29 10.58 11.78
CA ALA A 106 2.95 10.33 12.33
C ALA A 106 1.94 10.01 11.24
N TRP A 107 1.99 10.75 10.12
CA TRP A 107 1.18 10.42 8.93
C TRP A 107 1.48 9.01 8.41
N TRP A 108 2.77 8.72 8.16
CA TRP A 108 3.18 7.42 7.61
C TRP A 108 2.84 6.25 8.53
N ALA A 109 2.96 6.40 9.84
CA ALA A 109 2.58 5.34 10.77
C ALA A 109 1.10 4.95 10.62
N ARG A 110 0.19 5.94 10.54
CA ARG A 110 -1.23 5.68 10.28
C ARG A 110 -1.45 5.07 8.90
N HIS A 111 -0.81 5.64 7.87
CA HIS A 111 -0.96 5.17 6.50
C HIS A 111 -0.52 3.72 6.36
N ILE A 112 0.63 3.36 6.91
CA ILE A 112 1.13 1.99 6.92
C ILE A 112 0.18 1.09 7.69
N TYR A 113 -0.16 1.46 8.94
CA TYR A 113 -0.98 0.62 9.79
C TYR A 113 -2.29 0.24 9.13
N PHE A 114 -3.05 1.22 8.68
CA PHE A 114 -4.36 1.00 8.10
C PHE A 114 -4.36 0.40 6.69
N ASN A 115 -3.23 0.34 6.00
CA ASN A 115 -3.15 -0.26 4.67
C ASN A 115 -2.32 -1.55 4.60
N ARG A 116 -1.57 -1.88 5.67
CA ARG A 116 -0.65 -3.02 5.67
C ARG A 116 -0.89 -4.00 6.82
N TYR A 117 -1.21 -3.49 8.01
CA TYR A 117 -1.24 -4.28 9.25
C TYR A 117 -2.65 -4.59 9.76
N ILE A 118 -3.67 -4.33 8.98
CA ILE A 118 -5.04 -4.77 9.23
C ILE A 118 -5.54 -5.62 8.07
N ASP A 119 -6.50 -6.48 8.36
CA ASP A 119 -7.15 -7.29 7.33
C ASP A 119 -8.07 -6.45 6.45
N VAL A 120 -8.16 -6.82 5.17
CA VAL A 120 -9.16 -6.24 4.28
C VAL A 120 -10.57 -6.63 4.72
N PRO A 121 -11.56 -5.70 4.65
CA PRO A 121 -12.93 -5.99 5.10
C PRO A 121 -13.66 -7.07 4.32
N LYS A 122 -13.26 -7.33 3.06
CA LYS A 122 -13.94 -8.28 2.17
C LYS A 122 -12.98 -9.38 1.73
N SER A 123 -13.53 -10.55 1.43
CA SER A 123 -12.80 -11.78 1.08
C SER A 123 -12.14 -11.80 -0.31
N ILE A 124 -12.21 -10.73 -1.09
CA ILE A 124 -11.85 -10.69 -2.52
C ILE A 124 -10.49 -11.34 -2.83
N TYR A 125 -9.47 -11.11 -2.00
CA TYR A 125 -8.16 -11.74 -2.20
C TYR A 125 -8.20 -13.25 -1.94
N LYS A 126 -8.95 -13.69 -0.92
CA LYS A 126 -9.14 -15.13 -0.62
C LYS A 126 -9.99 -15.80 -1.68
N ASP A 127 -11.06 -15.12 -2.15
CA ASP A 127 -11.92 -15.62 -3.22
C ASP A 127 -11.13 -15.80 -4.52
N LEU A 128 -10.24 -14.83 -4.85
CA LEU A 128 -9.35 -14.94 -6.00
C LEU A 128 -8.39 -16.12 -5.86
N LEU A 129 -7.79 -16.31 -4.68
CA LEU A 129 -6.90 -17.46 -4.44
C LEU A 129 -7.67 -18.77 -4.64
N THR A 130 -8.83 -18.92 -4.00
CA THR A 130 -9.68 -20.12 -4.14
C THR A 130 -10.04 -20.42 -5.59
N LEU A 131 -10.22 -19.37 -6.41
CA LEU A 131 -10.56 -19.54 -7.83
C LEU A 131 -9.41 -20.10 -8.67
N ILE A 132 -8.15 -19.90 -8.24
CA ILE A 132 -6.97 -20.22 -9.08
C ILE A 132 -5.92 -21.10 -8.41
N GLU A 133 -6.08 -21.48 -7.14
CA GLU A 133 -5.07 -22.21 -6.36
C GLU A 133 -4.74 -23.60 -6.92
N ASP A 134 -5.66 -24.22 -7.66
CA ASP A 134 -5.49 -25.49 -8.35
C ASP A 134 -4.74 -25.38 -9.69
N LYS A 135 -4.45 -24.15 -10.15
CA LYS A 135 -3.77 -23.86 -11.41
C LYS A 135 -2.28 -23.52 -11.17
N ASP A 136 -1.51 -23.58 -12.23
CA ASP A 136 -0.17 -22.97 -12.22
C ASP A 136 -0.33 -21.46 -12.41
N TYR A 137 -0.50 -20.75 -11.28
CA TYR A 137 -0.71 -19.31 -11.30
C TYR A 137 0.56 -18.51 -11.03
N PHE A 138 0.58 -17.28 -11.56
CA PHE A 138 1.56 -16.26 -11.21
C PHE A 138 0.87 -14.89 -11.07
N VAL A 139 1.24 -14.13 -10.04
CA VAL A 139 0.67 -12.81 -9.76
C VAL A 139 1.71 -11.73 -10.00
N ILE A 140 1.35 -10.70 -10.77
CA ILE A 140 2.12 -9.46 -10.92
C ILE A 140 1.27 -8.33 -10.35
N THR A 141 1.79 -7.62 -9.35
CA THR A 141 1.04 -6.54 -8.71
C THR A 141 1.86 -5.28 -8.50
N THR A 142 1.20 -4.13 -8.61
CA THR A 142 1.72 -2.83 -8.16
C THR A 142 1.28 -2.47 -6.76
N ASN A 143 0.49 -3.33 -6.08
CA ASN A 143 0.06 -3.12 -4.71
C ASN A 143 1.22 -3.34 -3.74
N VAL A 144 1.27 -2.50 -2.72
CA VAL A 144 2.31 -2.46 -1.69
C VAL A 144 1.75 -2.76 -0.29
N ASP A 145 0.50 -3.22 -0.24
CA ASP A 145 -0.29 -3.45 0.97
C ASP A 145 -0.19 -4.87 1.54
N HIS A 146 0.55 -5.75 0.85
CA HIS A 146 0.80 -7.14 1.28
C HIS A 146 -0.45 -8.04 1.33
N GLN A 147 -1.56 -7.64 0.77
CA GLN A 147 -2.82 -8.37 0.93
C GLN A 147 -2.86 -9.71 0.17
N PHE A 148 -2.07 -9.86 -0.89
CA PHE A 148 -1.88 -11.17 -1.52
C PHE A 148 -1.25 -12.17 -0.56
N GLN A 149 -0.16 -11.78 0.12
CA GLN A 149 0.52 -12.63 1.07
C GLN A 149 -0.38 -12.95 2.28
N ASN A 150 -1.11 -11.94 2.81
CA ASN A 150 -2.07 -12.12 3.90
C ASN A 150 -3.20 -13.09 3.53
N ALA A 151 -3.60 -13.13 2.25
CA ALA A 151 -4.61 -14.06 1.76
C ALA A 151 -4.08 -15.50 1.56
N GLY A 152 -2.75 -15.72 1.62
CA GLY A 152 -2.13 -17.03 1.50
C GLY A 152 -1.54 -17.36 0.14
N PHE A 153 -1.40 -16.39 -0.77
CA PHE A 153 -0.70 -16.61 -2.03
C PHE A 153 0.76 -17.01 -1.80
N ASP A 154 1.25 -17.97 -2.59
CA ASP A 154 2.67 -18.38 -2.53
C ASP A 154 3.57 -17.21 -2.94
N LYS A 155 4.45 -16.79 -2.03
CA LYS A 155 5.40 -15.70 -2.27
C LYS A 155 6.29 -15.95 -3.49
N LYS A 156 6.59 -17.20 -3.83
CA LYS A 156 7.38 -17.57 -5.01
C LYS A 156 6.62 -17.38 -6.33
N LYS A 157 5.31 -17.25 -6.27
CA LYS A 157 4.41 -17.01 -7.39
C LYS A 157 3.86 -15.57 -7.40
N LEU A 158 4.50 -14.66 -6.67
CA LEU A 158 4.05 -13.29 -6.48
C LEU A 158 5.18 -12.30 -6.74
N PHE A 159 5.01 -11.45 -7.76
CA PHE A 159 5.92 -10.36 -8.07
C PHE A 159 5.25 -9.01 -7.77
N TYR A 160 5.67 -8.36 -6.69
CA TYR A 160 5.20 -7.04 -6.30
C TYR A 160 6.23 -5.97 -6.68
N THR A 161 5.91 -5.20 -7.73
CA THR A 161 6.87 -4.37 -8.48
C THR A 161 7.21 -3.03 -7.82
N GLN A 162 6.46 -2.62 -6.79
CA GLN A 162 6.54 -1.26 -6.22
C GLN A 162 7.01 -1.21 -4.76
N GLY A 163 7.43 -2.35 -4.20
CA GLY A 163 7.85 -2.47 -2.80
C GLY A 163 6.73 -2.86 -1.85
N ASP A 164 6.92 -2.61 -0.55
CA ASP A 164 5.98 -2.99 0.52
C ASP A 164 5.89 -1.88 1.58
N PHE A 165 4.68 -1.52 2.01
CA PHE A 165 4.47 -0.59 3.12
C PHE A 165 5.06 -1.11 4.45
N GLY A 166 5.27 -2.42 4.60
CA GLY A 166 5.88 -3.04 5.77
C GLY A 166 7.39 -2.89 5.86
N LEU A 167 8.03 -2.23 4.88
CA LEU A 167 9.47 -2.13 4.81
C LEU A 167 9.96 -0.68 4.80
N PHE A 168 11.06 -0.44 5.51
CA PHE A 168 11.91 0.74 5.34
C PHE A 168 13.15 0.38 4.53
N GLN A 169 13.74 1.38 3.89
CA GLN A 169 15.09 1.32 3.32
C GLN A 169 15.91 2.54 3.76
N SER A 170 17.23 2.37 3.81
CA SER A 170 18.15 3.47 4.13
C SER A 170 18.20 4.50 3.00
N LEU A 171 18.37 5.78 3.37
CA LEU A 171 18.74 6.83 2.42
C LEU A 171 20.25 6.87 2.11
N ASN A 172 21.06 6.08 2.83
CA ASN A 172 22.46 5.87 2.49
C ASN A 172 22.57 4.91 1.29
N PRO A 173 23.03 5.34 0.12
CA PRO A 173 23.06 4.52 -1.10
C PRO A 173 24.03 3.32 -1.01
N ARG A 174 24.88 3.27 0.01
CA ARG A 174 25.78 2.12 0.25
C ARG A 174 25.09 1.00 1.03
N ASN A 175 23.95 1.28 1.63
CA ASN A 175 23.16 0.29 2.36
C ASN A 175 22.00 -0.15 1.45
N GLN A 176 22.03 -1.41 1.06
CA GLN A 176 21.07 -2.04 0.16
C GLN A 176 20.15 -3.03 0.89
N ASN A 177 19.94 -2.82 2.20
CA ASN A 177 19.06 -3.64 3.01
C ASN A 177 17.68 -3.00 3.17
N THR A 178 16.67 -3.84 3.31
CA THR A 178 15.33 -3.47 3.76
C THR A 178 15.12 -3.88 5.20
N TYR A 179 14.23 -3.19 5.91
CA TYR A 179 14.00 -3.37 7.35
C TYR A 179 12.51 -3.43 7.61
N ASP A 180 12.06 -4.47 8.30
CA ASP A 180 10.69 -4.57 8.79
C ASP A 180 10.35 -3.39 9.70
N ASN A 181 9.14 -2.86 9.55
CA ASN A 181 8.71 -1.68 10.30
C ASN A 181 7.53 -1.91 11.25
N GLU A 182 7.05 -3.16 11.39
CA GLU A 182 5.84 -3.45 12.18
C GLU A 182 5.95 -2.96 13.62
N GLU A 183 7.04 -3.32 14.30
CA GLU A 183 7.26 -2.91 15.71
C GLU A 183 7.28 -1.38 15.86
N TRP A 184 7.93 -0.71 14.91
CA TRP A 184 7.99 0.75 14.89
C TRP A 184 6.59 1.34 14.68
N VAL A 185 5.82 0.82 13.72
CA VAL A 185 4.46 1.29 13.43
C VAL A 185 3.57 1.15 14.66
N MET A 186 3.62 0.00 15.35
CA MET A 186 2.83 -0.23 16.56
C MET A 186 3.18 0.79 17.67
N LYS A 187 4.46 1.10 17.86
CA LYS A 187 4.91 2.13 18.82
C LYS A 187 4.44 3.53 18.40
N ALA A 188 4.54 3.86 17.13
CA ALA A 188 4.16 5.17 16.60
C ALA A 188 2.63 5.39 16.65
N MET A 189 1.82 4.36 16.39
CA MET A 189 0.36 4.42 16.56
C MET A 189 -0.02 4.67 18.02
N LYS A 190 0.55 3.90 18.94
CA LYS A 190 0.35 4.10 20.38
C LYS A 190 0.76 5.48 20.86
N ALA A 191 1.90 6.00 20.38
CA ALA A 191 2.40 7.33 20.75
C ALA A 191 1.49 8.46 20.24
N GLN A 192 0.71 8.24 19.20
CA GLN A 192 -0.31 9.18 18.72
C GLN A 192 -1.62 9.11 19.50
N GLY A 193 -1.79 8.15 20.40
CA GLY A 193 -2.98 7.99 21.22
C GLY A 193 -4.02 7.00 20.69
N PHE A 194 -3.70 6.24 19.65
CA PHE A 194 -4.57 5.12 19.23
C PHE A 194 -4.60 4.04 20.32
N VAL A 195 -5.75 3.42 20.49
CA VAL A 195 -5.98 2.34 21.46
C VAL A 195 -6.39 1.06 20.71
N LYS A 196 -6.01 -0.09 21.24
CA LYS A 196 -6.46 -1.37 20.66
C LYS A 196 -7.88 -1.66 21.12
N ASN A 197 -8.75 -1.99 20.17
CA ASN A 197 -10.09 -2.50 20.43
C ASN A 197 -10.06 -3.98 20.91
N GLU A 198 -11.21 -4.58 21.10
CA GLU A 198 -11.36 -5.97 21.56
C GLU A 198 -10.70 -7.00 20.60
N ASP A 199 -10.64 -6.68 19.29
CA ASP A 199 -10.00 -7.51 18.28
C ASP A 199 -8.48 -7.27 18.19
N GLY A 200 -7.92 -6.40 19.04
CA GLY A 200 -6.50 -6.05 19.02
C GLY A 200 -6.08 -5.07 17.92
N VAL A 201 -7.04 -4.51 17.19
CA VAL A 201 -6.82 -3.53 16.11
C VAL A 201 -6.82 -2.12 16.70
N PHE A 202 -5.90 -1.27 16.27
CA PHE A 202 -5.90 0.14 16.70
C PHE A 202 -7.09 0.90 16.14
N ASP A 203 -7.75 1.62 17.03
CA ASP A 203 -8.89 2.50 16.73
C ASP A 203 -8.79 3.80 17.53
N LEU A 204 -9.72 4.71 17.30
CA LEU A 204 -9.79 5.98 17.99
C LEU A 204 -10.06 5.78 19.49
N PRO A 205 -9.42 6.55 20.37
CA PRO A 205 -9.74 6.52 21.80
C PRO A 205 -11.11 7.16 22.06
N ASP A 206 -11.84 6.66 23.05
CA ASP A 206 -13.10 7.24 23.49
C ASP A 206 -12.93 8.67 23.97
N GLY A 207 -13.51 9.64 23.23
CA GLY A 207 -13.48 11.06 23.57
C GLY A 207 -12.08 11.70 23.56
N GLY A 208 -11.05 10.95 23.18
CA GLY A 208 -9.66 11.43 23.13
C GLY A 208 -9.30 12.14 21.82
N ARG A 209 -8.23 12.92 21.87
CA ARG A 209 -7.63 13.54 20.68
C ARG A 209 -6.37 12.79 20.30
N LEU A 210 -6.22 12.53 19.00
CA LEU A 210 -4.98 11.99 18.45
C LEU A 210 -3.91 13.09 18.34
N SER A 211 -2.66 12.70 18.54
CA SER A 211 -1.51 13.53 18.17
C SER A 211 -1.19 13.35 16.69
N MET A 212 -1.01 14.46 15.96
CA MET A 212 -0.46 14.47 14.60
C MET A 212 1.08 14.44 14.60
N ARG A 213 1.71 14.15 15.73
CA ARG A 213 3.17 14.09 15.88
C ARG A 213 3.55 12.87 16.69
N ILE A 214 4.62 12.21 16.29
CA ILE A 214 5.29 11.24 17.15
C ILE A 214 6.41 11.92 17.95
N PRO A 215 6.84 11.38 19.10
CA PRO A 215 8.03 11.83 19.78
C PRO A 215 9.26 11.79 18.88
N ARG A 216 10.13 12.78 18.98
CA ARG A 216 11.37 12.86 18.18
C ARG A 216 12.23 11.61 18.25
N GLY A 217 12.27 10.96 19.42
CA GLY A 217 13.01 9.72 19.63
C GLY A 217 12.41 8.50 18.91
N LEU A 218 11.21 8.62 18.33
CA LEU A 218 10.59 7.60 17.49
C LEU A 218 10.76 7.85 15.99
N ILE A 219 11.42 8.95 15.57
CA ILE A 219 11.77 9.12 14.15
C ILE A 219 12.66 7.94 13.73
N PRO A 220 12.24 7.14 12.73
CA PRO A 220 12.95 5.89 12.43
C PRO A 220 14.33 6.19 11.82
N ARG A 221 15.27 5.34 12.17
CA ARG A 221 16.65 5.36 11.68
C ARG A 221 17.04 3.96 11.23
N CYS A 222 17.94 3.90 10.28
CA CYS A 222 18.50 2.67 9.81
C CYS A 222 19.21 1.93 10.97
N PRO A 223 18.89 0.65 11.21
CA PRO A 223 19.51 -0.12 12.28
C PRO A 223 21.01 -0.32 12.12
N ASP A 224 21.48 -0.41 10.87
CA ASP A 224 22.89 -0.76 10.60
C ASP A 224 23.84 0.44 10.73
N ASP A 225 23.40 1.64 10.29
CA ASP A 225 24.29 2.80 10.16
C ASP A 225 23.73 4.10 10.73
N ASN A 226 22.54 4.02 11.36
CA ASN A 226 21.85 5.17 11.94
C ASN A 226 21.52 6.30 10.92
N SER A 227 21.58 6.02 9.64
CA SER A 227 21.17 6.96 8.60
C SER A 227 19.65 7.19 8.60
N GLU A 228 19.19 8.20 7.88
CA GLU A 228 17.77 8.41 7.64
C GLU A 228 17.21 7.25 6.81
N VAL A 229 15.94 6.92 7.06
CA VAL A 229 15.21 5.92 6.28
C VAL A 229 14.08 6.56 5.50
N THR A 230 13.60 5.84 4.52
CA THR A 230 12.37 6.12 3.80
C THR A 230 11.54 4.84 3.67
N MET A 231 10.31 4.97 3.20
CA MET A 231 9.50 3.83 2.81
C MET A 231 10.17 3.06 1.66
N ASN A 232 10.14 1.74 1.70
CA ASN A 232 10.58 0.91 0.58
C ASN A 232 9.50 0.91 -0.50
N LEU A 233 9.42 2.01 -1.23
CA LEU A 233 8.50 2.22 -2.33
C LEU A 233 9.27 2.67 -3.57
N ARG A 234 8.99 2.04 -4.71
CA ARG A 234 9.68 2.30 -5.97
C ARG A 234 9.24 3.63 -6.58
N ALA A 235 9.88 4.70 -6.15
CA ALA A 235 9.63 6.06 -6.62
C ALA A 235 10.73 6.57 -7.57
N ASP A 236 11.94 6.05 -7.43
CA ASP A 236 13.12 6.42 -8.23
C ASP A 236 14.17 5.30 -8.22
N ASP A 237 15.34 5.55 -8.77
CA ASP A 237 16.45 4.59 -8.90
C ASP A 237 17.13 4.24 -7.55
N SER A 238 16.69 4.82 -6.43
CA SER A 238 17.19 4.50 -5.10
C SER A 238 16.42 3.33 -4.43
N PHE A 239 15.45 2.75 -5.13
CA PHE A 239 14.67 1.63 -4.65
C PHE A 239 15.57 0.43 -4.37
N VAL A 240 15.43 -0.13 -3.16
CA VAL A 240 16.14 -1.34 -2.74
C VAL A 240 15.20 -2.52 -2.90
N GLU A 241 15.61 -3.49 -3.71
CA GLU A 241 14.87 -4.73 -3.92
C GLU A 241 15.01 -5.63 -2.69
N ASP A 242 13.90 -6.09 -2.15
CA ASP A 242 13.92 -7.04 -1.04
C ASP A 242 14.12 -8.49 -1.53
N GLU A 243 14.44 -9.42 -0.61
CA GLU A 243 14.64 -10.82 -0.98
C GLU A 243 13.40 -11.47 -1.63
N GLY A 244 12.20 -11.03 -1.22
CA GLY A 244 10.95 -11.53 -1.78
C GLY A 244 10.70 -11.05 -3.21
N TRP A 245 11.18 -9.86 -3.54
CA TRP A 245 11.11 -9.31 -4.88
C TRP A 245 11.97 -10.14 -5.85
N HIS A 246 13.21 -10.45 -5.47
CA HIS A 246 14.10 -11.31 -6.27
C HIS A 246 13.61 -12.75 -6.42
N ALA A 247 12.91 -13.31 -5.44
CA ALA A 247 12.43 -14.67 -5.51
C ALA A 247 11.39 -14.91 -6.60
N ALA A 248 10.73 -13.84 -7.08
CA ALA A 248 9.69 -13.87 -8.11
C ALA A 248 10.16 -13.26 -9.45
N SER A 249 11.30 -12.60 -9.48
CA SER A 249 11.90 -12.03 -10.69
C SER A 249 12.86 -13.03 -11.35
#